data_f072bf3108f3d2786057b975dfc78a80
#
_entry.id   f072bf3108f3d2786057b975dfc78a80
#
_cell.length_a   1.000
_cell.length_b   1.000
_cell.length_c   1.000
_cell.angle_alpha   90.00
_cell.angle_beta   90.00
_cell.angle_gamma   90.00
#
_symmetry.space_group_name_H-M   'P 1'
#
loop_
_entity.id
_entity.type
_entity.pdbx_description
1 polymer ?
#
loop_
_entity_poly.entity_id
_entity_poly.type
_entity_poly.pdbx_seq_one_letter_code
_entity_poly.pdbx_strand_id
1 'polypeptide(L)'
;ESIIRSKTREFFGVGTVVTASAYLVSVVDFMLIGALLGADAVAAAGLCDSFVDVAELFGFVLSSGGPVAAGILLGKRRLRQANGVFTLSLLLTLAGGLLCWCLLPFCGFFSGVLSNNGAIANDVARYAFFTLLSSPFVGVNLVLSSFAILDDRSKLAMGSVVAANGVNIVLDVVFMKYLRTGVAGAAAASLLGNAAGILVVFPYLLSKKRTFRFVLRAGDLRETGRELASSCSSFATDKASRIFSGLTVNLLLMYFVGNIGVALYAVYSQLRFILRILAGGALQTISTLGSMLYGERDFYGLRKMLSLLSKYTYALVAALMAGLFCFSAPFLNSYGIAAEPDTVLSLRIMLLSLPFLWLNDLLARLYPSVQRQRLSVLLLTLQNVVLKILLLLLCVAAISRLHWRSVPAVAVWCLLVELLSPAVTLLREKRTCGN
;
A
#
# COMPACT_ATOMS: atom_id res chain seq x y z
N GLU A 1 -24.77 -18.19 8.43
CA GLU A 1 -23.38 -18.40 8.87
C GLU A 1 -22.50 -19.03 7.77
N SER A 2 -22.95 -20.05 7.06
CA SER A 2 -22.20 -20.71 5.98
C SER A 2 -21.88 -19.76 4.82
N ILE A 3 -22.82 -18.90 4.43
CA ILE A 3 -22.69 -17.93 3.33
C ILE A 3 -21.62 -16.88 3.67
N ILE A 4 -21.67 -16.27 4.86
CA ILE A 4 -20.68 -15.25 5.28
C ILE A 4 -19.28 -15.89 5.32
N ARG A 5 -19.16 -17.10 5.87
CA ARG A 5 -17.88 -17.82 5.92
C ARG A 5 -17.34 -18.16 4.52
N SER A 6 -18.19 -18.58 3.59
CA SER A 6 -17.83 -18.88 2.20
C SER A 6 -17.37 -17.62 1.48
N LYS A 7 -18.14 -16.53 1.53
CA LYS A 7 -17.79 -15.26 0.92
C LYS A 7 -16.52 -14.64 1.52
N THR A 8 -16.37 -14.66 2.84
CA THR A 8 -15.15 -14.18 3.50
C THR A 8 -13.92 -14.94 3.02
N ARG A 9 -13.99 -16.27 2.84
CA ARG A 9 -12.87 -17.06 2.32
C ARG A 9 -12.56 -16.74 0.86
N GLU A 10 -13.59 -16.57 0.04
CA GLU A 10 -13.44 -16.20 -1.38
C GLU A 10 -12.74 -14.85 -1.52
N PHE A 11 -13.25 -13.80 -0.86
CA PHE A 11 -12.65 -12.47 -0.90
C PHE A 11 -11.24 -12.44 -0.32
N PHE A 12 -11.01 -13.18 0.79
CA PHE A 12 -9.68 -13.30 1.38
C PHE A 12 -8.69 -13.97 0.39
N GLY A 13 -9.07 -15.09 -0.23
CA GLY A 13 -8.21 -15.78 -1.18
C GLY A 13 -7.86 -14.92 -2.39
N VAL A 14 -8.87 -14.30 -3.01
CA VAL A 14 -8.66 -13.39 -4.16
C VAL A 14 -7.81 -12.18 -3.76
N GLY A 15 -8.13 -11.53 -2.65
CA GLY A 15 -7.38 -10.38 -2.15
C GLY A 15 -5.92 -10.73 -1.84
N THR A 16 -5.66 -11.92 -1.30
CA THR A 16 -4.29 -12.40 -1.05
C THR A 16 -3.53 -12.61 -2.35
N VAL A 17 -4.14 -13.25 -3.36
CA VAL A 17 -3.49 -13.45 -4.67
C VAL A 17 -3.19 -12.10 -5.34
N VAL A 18 -4.15 -11.18 -5.34
CA VAL A 18 -3.98 -9.83 -5.93
C VAL A 18 -2.84 -9.08 -5.24
N THR A 19 -2.84 -9.06 -3.90
CA THR A 19 -1.82 -8.35 -3.13
C THR A 19 -0.44 -9.01 -3.28
N ALA A 20 -0.37 -10.34 -3.14
CA ALA A 20 0.88 -11.08 -3.28
C ALA A 20 1.46 -10.94 -4.70
N SER A 21 0.63 -11.01 -5.75
CA SER A 21 1.07 -10.80 -7.13
C SER A 21 1.71 -9.42 -7.32
N ALA A 22 1.06 -8.35 -6.83
CA ALA A 22 1.57 -6.99 -6.98
C ALA A 22 2.96 -6.82 -6.33
N TYR A 23 3.14 -7.38 -5.15
CA TYR A 23 4.42 -7.28 -4.44
C TYR A 23 5.51 -8.20 -5.00
N LEU A 24 5.17 -9.41 -5.44
CA LEU A 24 6.13 -10.33 -6.07
C LEU A 24 6.69 -9.74 -7.36
N VAL A 25 5.88 -9.07 -8.16
CA VAL A 25 6.34 -8.39 -9.38
C VAL A 25 7.38 -7.34 -9.06
N SER A 26 7.12 -6.47 -8.09
CA SER A 26 8.10 -5.45 -7.70
C SER A 26 9.46 -6.05 -7.31
N VAL A 27 9.46 -7.19 -6.58
CA VAL A 27 10.70 -7.90 -6.24
C VAL A 27 11.37 -8.48 -7.49
N VAL A 28 10.59 -9.10 -8.38
CA VAL A 28 11.13 -9.69 -9.63
C VAL A 28 11.70 -8.60 -10.54
N ASP A 29 11.03 -7.46 -10.69
CA ASP A 29 11.51 -6.32 -11.48
C ASP A 29 12.89 -5.83 -10.97
N PHE A 30 13.02 -5.60 -9.66
CA PHE A 30 14.31 -5.21 -9.07
C PHE A 30 15.39 -6.27 -9.25
N MET A 31 15.05 -7.56 -9.11
CA MET A 31 15.99 -8.66 -9.36
C MET A 31 16.41 -8.72 -10.83
N LEU A 32 15.50 -8.53 -11.79
CA LEU A 32 15.81 -8.50 -13.22
C LEU A 32 16.67 -7.29 -13.58
N ILE A 33 16.36 -6.11 -13.05
CA ILE A 33 17.17 -4.89 -13.23
C ILE A 33 18.60 -5.16 -12.73
N GLY A 34 18.75 -5.69 -11.52
CA GLY A 34 20.05 -5.99 -10.94
C GLY A 34 20.84 -7.05 -11.72
N ALA A 35 20.19 -8.13 -12.13
CA ALA A 35 20.82 -9.23 -12.85
C ALA A 35 21.22 -8.88 -14.29
N LEU A 36 20.43 -8.04 -14.98
CA LEU A 36 20.63 -7.72 -16.39
C LEU A 36 21.39 -6.41 -16.62
N LEU A 37 21.27 -5.43 -15.75
CA LEU A 37 21.78 -4.07 -15.95
C LEU A 37 22.80 -3.64 -14.89
N GLY A 38 22.90 -4.37 -13.75
CA GLY A 38 23.87 -4.10 -12.71
C GLY A 38 23.41 -3.12 -11.62
N ALA A 39 24.35 -2.82 -10.68
CA ALA A 39 24.04 -2.06 -9.45
C ALA A 39 23.63 -0.60 -9.72
N ASP A 40 24.22 0.07 -10.71
CA ASP A 40 23.88 1.47 -11.04
C ASP A 40 22.44 1.60 -11.51
N ALA A 41 21.94 0.61 -12.27
CA ALA A 41 20.58 0.54 -12.72
C ALA A 41 19.59 0.32 -11.54
N VAL A 42 19.94 -0.52 -10.57
CA VAL A 42 19.18 -0.71 -9.34
C VAL A 42 19.13 0.58 -8.52
N ALA A 43 20.25 1.30 -8.41
CA ALA A 43 20.30 2.58 -7.73
C ALA A 43 19.41 3.62 -8.44
N ALA A 44 19.43 3.68 -9.77
CA ALA A 44 18.57 4.57 -10.55
C ALA A 44 17.08 4.25 -10.34
N ALA A 45 16.69 2.96 -10.37
CA ALA A 45 15.32 2.52 -10.11
C ALA A 45 14.88 2.88 -8.68
N GLY A 46 15.73 2.65 -7.67
CA GLY A 46 15.45 2.99 -6.28
C GLY A 46 15.25 4.50 -6.04
N LEU A 47 16.00 5.37 -6.73
CA LEU A 47 15.78 6.81 -6.68
C LEU A 47 14.40 7.20 -7.27
N CYS A 48 13.86 6.38 -8.16
CA CYS A 48 12.57 6.62 -8.80
C CYS A 48 11.36 6.15 -7.99
N ASP A 49 11.52 5.47 -6.85
CA ASP A 49 10.39 5.02 -6.01
C ASP A 49 9.41 6.14 -5.65
N SER A 50 9.92 7.36 -5.44
CA SER A 50 9.06 8.53 -5.19
C SER A 50 8.17 8.89 -6.38
N PHE A 51 8.64 8.68 -7.61
CA PHE A 51 7.83 8.89 -8.83
C PHE A 51 6.77 7.80 -8.98
N VAL A 52 7.09 6.56 -8.61
CA VAL A 52 6.11 5.46 -8.55
C VAL A 52 5.00 5.81 -7.57
N ASP A 53 5.35 6.29 -6.37
CA ASP A 53 4.38 6.71 -5.35
C ASP A 53 3.47 7.85 -5.84
N VAL A 54 4.01 8.81 -6.59
CA VAL A 54 3.23 9.91 -7.19
C VAL A 54 2.34 9.39 -8.32
N ALA A 55 2.85 8.53 -9.21
CA ALA A 55 2.09 7.95 -10.32
C ALA A 55 0.88 7.13 -9.83
N GLU A 56 1.04 6.40 -8.73
CA GLU A 56 0.01 5.57 -8.13
C GLU A 56 -0.97 6.32 -7.21
N LEU A 57 -0.66 7.55 -6.79
CA LEU A 57 -1.37 8.25 -5.72
C LEU A 57 -2.89 8.26 -5.92
N PHE A 58 -3.34 8.77 -7.05
CA PHE A 58 -4.78 8.88 -7.34
C PHE A 58 -5.43 7.50 -7.51
N GLY A 59 -4.75 6.59 -8.21
CA GLY A 59 -5.19 5.21 -8.38
C GLY A 59 -5.36 4.50 -7.04
N PHE A 60 -4.36 4.55 -6.17
CA PHE A 60 -4.38 3.93 -4.86
C PHE A 60 -5.49 4.48 -3.95
N VAL A 61 -5.62 5.80 -3.88
CA VAL A 61 -6.61 6.46 -3.03
C VAL A 61 -8.05 6.12 -3.48
N LEU A 62 -8.31 6.19 -4.78
CA LEU A 62 -9.64 5.98 -5.33
C LEU A 62 -10.01 4.51 -5.48
N SER A 63 -9.05 3.62 -5.72
CA SER A 63 -9.29 2.16 -5.70
C SER A 63 -9.51 1.61 -4.30
N SER A 64 -9.01 2.30 -3.27
CA SER A 64 -9.23 1.92 -1.87
C SER A 64 -10.50 2.55 -1.29
N GLY A 65 -10.67 3.87 -1.43
CA GLY A 65 -11.79 4.62 -0.86
C GLY A 65 -13.09 4.51 -1.65
N GLY A 66 -13.01 4.40 -2.98
CA GLY A 66 -14.18 4.27 -3.85
C GLY A 66 -15.04 3.04 -3.54
N PRO A 67 -14.49 1.82 -3.52
CA PRO A 67 -15.24 0.62 -3.13
C PRO A 67 -15.81 0.69 -1.72
N VAL A 68 -15.14 1.34 -0.77
CA VAL A 68 -15.67 1.54 0.59
C VAL A 68 -16.93 2.41 0.54
N ALA A 69 -16.88 3.57 -0.12
CA ALA A 69 -18.05 4.44 -0.29
C ALA A 69 -19.19 3.75 -1.04
N ALA A 70 -18.87 3.09 -2.16
CA ALA A 70 -19.84 2.36 -2.96
C ALA A 70 -20.45 1.17 -2.20
N GLY A 71 -19.65 0.42 -1.45
CA GLY A 71 -20.12 -0.71 -0.63
C GLY A 71 -21.12 -0.27 0.43
N ILE A 72 -20.85 0.83 1.14
CA ILE A 72 -21.79 1.41 2.11
C ILE A 72 -23.10 1.82 1.44
N LEU A 73 -23.04 2.46 0.27
CA LEU A 73 -24.23 2.90 -0.47
C LEU A 73 -25.02 1.71 -1.03
N LEU A 74 -24.35 0.65 -1.49
CA LEU A 74 -25.00 -0.59 -1.91
C LEU A 74 -25.73 -1.26 -0.75
N GLY A 75 -25.11 -1.37 0.42
CA GLY A 75 -25.74 -1.89 1.63
C GLY A 75 -26.96 -1.08 2.07
N LYS A 76 -26.93 0.25 1.87
CA LYS A 76 -28.08 1.16 2.07
C LYS A 76 -29.11 1.11 0.93
N ARG A 77 -28.93 0.26 -0.08
CA ARG A 77 -29.78 0.13 -1.29
C ARG A 77 -29.85 1.41 -2.15
N ARG A 78 -28.83 2.27 -2.07
CA ARG A 78 -28.72 3.52 -2.84
C ARG A 78 -27.88 3.32 -4.10
N LEU A 79 -28.33 2.42 -4.99
CA LEU A 79 -27.58 2.00 -6.19
C LEU A 79 -27.18 3.17 -7.10
N ARG A 80 -28.05 4.19 -7.26
CA ARG A 80 -27.74 5.35 -8.11
C ARG A 80 -26.54 6.15 -7.58
N GLN A 81 -26.46 6.35 -6.27
CA GLN A 81 -25.32 7.04 -5.64
C GLN A 81 -24.05 6.18 -5.71
N ALA A 82 -24.16 4.86 -5.53
CA ALA A 82 -23.03 3.95 -5.71
C ALA A 82 -22.47 4.00 -7.14
N ASN A 83 -23.34 4.10 -8.16
CA ASN A 83 -22.95 4.31 -9.55
C ASN A 83 -22.25 5.67 -9.76
N GLY A 84 -22.68 6.72 -9.07
CA GLY A 84 -22.01 8.02 -9.05
C GLY A 84 -20.60 7.95 -8.47
N VAL A 85 -20.40 7.19 -7.36
CA VAL A 85 -19.06 6.92 -6.77
C VAL A 85 -18.16 6.23 -7.78
N PHE A 86 -18.64 5.19 -8.45
CA PHE A 86 -17.89 4.50 -9.50
C PHE A 86 -17.44 5.45 -10.62
N THR A 87 -18.36 6.24 -11.14
CA THR A 87 -18.09 7.19 -12.22
C THR A 87 -17.07 8.25 -11.78
N LEU A 88 -17.25 8.85 -10.59
CA LEU A 88 -16.32 9.83 -10.04
C LEU A 88 -14.95 9.23 -9.77
N SER A 89 -14.88 8.03 -9.23
CA SER A 89 -13.59 7.35 -8.98
C SER A 89 -12.80 7.17 -10.28
N LEU A 90 -13.44 6.74 -11.37
CA LEU A 90 -12.77 6.60 -12.66
C LEU A 90 -12.36 7.95 -13.25
N LEU A 91 -13.25 8.95 -13.24
CA LEU A 91 -12.95 10.27 -13.79
C LEU A 91 -11.82 10.98 -13.03
N LEU A 92 -11.86 10.95 -11.69
CA LEU A 92 -10.83 11.56 -10.85
C LEU A 92 -9.49 10.83 -10.97
N THR A 93 -9.50 9.51 -11.10
CA THR A 93 -8.28 8.73 -11.34
C THR A 93 -7.66 9.08 -12.69
N LEU A 94 -8.47 9.15 -13.74
CA LEU A 94 -8.00 9.54 -15.06
C LEU A 94 -7.48 10.99 -15.07
N ALA A 95 -8.23 11.92 -14.48
CA ALA A 95 -7.83 13.32 -14.38
C ALA A 95 -6.53 13.48 -13.55
N GLY A 96 -6.41 12.78 -12.42
CA GLY A 96 -5.21 12.77 -11.59
C GLY A 96 -4.01 12.14 -12.30
N GLY A 97 -4.20 11.05 -13.04
CA GLY A 97 -3.17 10.46 -13.88
C GLY A 97 -2.71 11.40 -14.99
N LEU A 98 -3.64 12.08 -15.67
CA LEU A 98 -3.30 13.11 -16.67
C LEU A 98 -2.61 14.33 -16.03
N LEU A 99 -2.97 14.69 -14.80
CA LEU A 99 -2.27 15.74 -14.06
C LEU A 99 -0.81 15.37 -13.79
N CYS A 100 -0.51 14.09 -13.52
CA CYS A 100 0.87 13.62 -13.39
C CYS A 100 1.68 13.81 -14.68
N TRP A 101 1.05 13.84 -15.86
CA TRP A 101 1.74 14.13 -17.12
C TRP A 101 2.28 15.58 -17.21
N CYS A 102 1.73 16.51 -16.43
CA CYS A 102 2.30 17.86 -16.30
C CYS A 102 3.71 17.84 -15.69
N LEU A 103 4.10 16.75 -15.01
CA LEU A 103 5.44 16.57 -14.46
C LEU A 103 6.45 16.01 -15.47
N LEU A 104 5.99 15.44 -16.60
CA LEU A 104 6.87 14.85 -17.62
C LEU A 104 7.98 15.78 -18.12
N PRO A 105 7.73 17.08 -18.43
CA PRO A 105 8.78 17.99 -18.87
C PRO A 105 9.86 18.23 -17.82
N PHE A 106 9.54 18.00 -16.55
CA PHE A 106 10.44 18.27 -15.42
C PHE A 106 11.26 17.04 -14.98
N CYS A 107 11.09 15.87 -15.63
CA CYS A 107 11.84 14.66 -15.26
C CYS A 107 13.37 14.88 -15.31
N GLY A 108 13.87 15.62 -16.29
CA GLY A 108 15.30 15.97 -16.38
C GLY A 108 15.78 16.86 -15.22
N PHE A 109 14.97 17.82 -14.79
CA PHE A 109 15.27 18.65 -13.62
C PHE A 109 15.32 17.83 -12.34
N PHE A 110 14.29 17.00 -12.09
CA PHE A 110 14.24 16.15 -10.89
C PHE A 110 15.37 15.13 -10.86
N SER A 111 15.73 14.55 -12.00
CA SER A 111 16.85 13.60 -12.07
C SER A 111 18.19 14.26 -11.73
N GLY A 112 18.42 15.48 -12.16
CA GLY A 112 19.60 16.26 -11.80
C GLY A 112 19.69 16.56 -10.30
N VAL A 113 18.55 16.87 -9.67
CA VAL A 113 18.48 17.12 -8.21
C VAL A 113 18.67 15.83 -7.39
N LEU A 114 18.08 14.71 -7.81
CA LEU A 114 18.14 13.44 -7.08
C LEU A 114 19.45 12.69 -7.27
N SER A 115 20.12 12.89 -8.41
CA SER A 115 21.33 12.17 -8.78
C SER A 115 22.52 13.14 -8.79
N ASN A 116 23.29 13.15 -7.71
CA ASN A 116 24.58 13.83 -7.69
C ASN A 116 25.61 13.20 -8.67
N ASN A 117 25.26 12.07 -9.28
CA ASN A 117 26.11 11.36 -10.23
C ASN A 117 25.54 11.51 -11.64
N GLY A 118 26.21 12.30 -12.48
CA GLY A 118 25.78 12.52 -13.86
C GLY A 118 25.64 11.25 -14.72
N ALA A 119 26.31 10.16 -14.35
CA ALA A 119 26.23 8.89 -15.09
C ALA A 119 24.84 8.25 -15.04
N ILE A 120 24.15 8.29 -13.89
CA ILE A 120 22.83 7.66 -13.73
C ILE A 120 21.67 8.65 -13.92
N ALA A 121 21.92 9.95 -14.06
CA ALA A 121 20.88 10.97 -14.17
C ALA A 121 19.95 10.72 -15.38
N ASN A 122 20.50 10.33 -16.50
CA ASN A 122 19.73 10.04 -17.71
C ASN A 122 18.82 8.80 -17.54
N ASP A 123 19.29 7.78 -16.85
CA ASP A 123 18.51 6.58 -16.55
C ASP A 123 17.38 6.90 -15.59
N VAL A 124 17.64 7.69 -14.54
CA VAL A 124 16.60 8.20 -13.62
C VAL A 124 15.56 9.00 -14.37
N ALA A 125 15.96 9.92 -15.27
CA ALA A 125 15.03 10.75 -16.04
C ALA A 125 14.13 9.92 -16.95
N ARG A 126 14.70 8.95 -17.68
CA ARG A 126 13.95 8.06 -18.59
C ARG A 126 13.01 7.12 -17.81
N TYR A 127 13.47 6.57 -16.69
CA TYR A 127 12.63 5.72 -15.84
C TYR A 127 11.44 6.52 -15.29
N ALA A 128 11.71 7.70 -14.71
CA ALA A 128 10.69 8.60 -14.19
C ALA A 128 9.68 9.01 -15.27
N PHE A 129 10.15 9.28 -16.50
CA PHE A 129 9.26 9.60 -17.63
C PHE A 129 8.23 8.50 -17.91
N PHE A 130 8.67 7.25 -18.11
CA PHE A 130 7.75 6.13 -18.37
C PHE A 130 6.87 5.82 -17.17
N THR A 131 7.39 5.95 -15.94
CA THR A 131 6.63 5.78 -14.71
C THR A 131 5.49 6.80 -14.61
N LEU A 132 5.76 8.09 -14.80
CA LEU A 132 4.72 9.12 -14.80
C LEU A 132 3.75 8.96 -15.98
N LEU A 133 4.24 8.53 -17.16
CA LEU A 133 3.40 8.24 -18.31
C LEU A 133 2.41 7.10 -18.02
N SER A 134 2.80 6.12 -17.19
CA SER A 134 1.95 4.99 -16.81
C SER A 134 0.82 5.35 -15.83
N SER A 135 0.87 6.52 -15.18
CA SER A 135 -0.04 6.89 -14.08
C SER A 135 -1.55 6.72 -14.37
N PRO A 136 -2.12 7.13 -15.53
CA PRO A 136 -3.54 6.91 -15.81
C PRO A 136 -3.86 5.42 -16.00
N PHE A 137 -2.94 4.65 -16.58
CA PHE A 137 -3.14 3.21 -16.81
C PHE A 137 -3.13 2.43 -15.50
N VAL A 138 -2.14 2.66 -14.63
CA VAL A 138 -2.06 2.06 -13.30
C VAL A 138 -3.31 2.39 -12.50
N GLY A 139 -3.69 3.67 -12.45
CA GLY A 139 -4.84 4.14 -11.70
C GLY A 139 -6.16 3.51 -12.17
N VAL A 140 -6.42 3.52 -13.48
CA VAL A 140 -7.64 2.94 -14.06
C VAL A 140 -7.70 1.44 -13.82
N ASN A 141 -6.57 0.71 -13.99
CA ASN A 141 -6.51 -0.72 -13.72
C ASN A 141 -6.85 -1.04 -12.26
N LEU A 142 -6.28 -0.31 -11.30
CA LEU A 142 -6.55 -0.47 -9.88
C LEU A 142 -8.03 -0.21 -9.54
N VAL A 143 -8.61 0.88 -10.04
CA VAL A 143 -10.00 1.24 -9.75
C VAL A 143 -10.96 0.23 -10.37
N LEU A 144 -10.80 -0.14 -11.64
CA LEU A 144 -11.67 -1.11 -12.29
C LEU A 144 -11.61 -2.48 -11.60
N SER A 145 -10.40 -2.95 -11.25
CA SER A 145 -10.22 -4.21 -10.53
C SER A 145 -10.89 -4.19 -9.15
N SER A 146 -10.75 -3.10 -8.39
CA SER A 146 -11.37 -2.97 -7.08
C SER A 146 -12.91 -2.94 -7.12
N PHE A 147 -13.49 -2.26 -8.12
CA PHE A 147 -14.94 -2.26 -8.31
C PHE A 147 -15.46 -3.59 -8.87
N ALA A 148 -14.68 -4.29 -9.72
CA ALA A 148 -15.03 -5.64 -10.16
C ALA A 148 -15.07 -6.62 -8.98
N ILE A 149 -14.14 -6.50 -8.01
CA ILE A 149 -14.19 -7.29 -6.77
C ILE A 149 -15.48 -7.00 -5.99
N LEU A 150 -15.85 -5.73 -5.83
CA LEU A 150 -17.08 -5.33 -5.12
C LEU A 150 -18.34 -5.84 -5.83
N ASP A 151 -18.31 -5.98 -7.16
CA ASP A 151 -19.41 -6.49 -8.01
C ASP A 151 -19.40 -8.02 -8.16
N ASP A 152 -18.75 -8.75 -7.23
CA ASP A 152 -18.66 -10.22 -7.24
C ASP A 152 -17.98 -10.80 -8.50
N ARG A 153 -17.12 -9.99 -9.16
CA ARG A 153 -16.32 -10.37 -10.33
C ARG A 153 -14.84 -10.55 -10.00
N SER A 154 -14.58 -11.13 -8.84
CA SER A 154 -13.24 -11.30 -8.27
C SER A 154 -12.28 -12.04 -9.21
N LYS A 155 -12.78 -13.05 -9.95
CA LYS A 155 -11.97 -13.81 -10.93
C LYS A 155 -11.47 -12.92 -12.07
N LEU A 156 -12.28 -11.97 -12.51
CA LEU A 156 -11.90 -11.04 -13.57
C LEU A 156 -10.85 -10.03 -13.09
N ALA A 157 -11.03 -9.50 -11.87
CA ALA A 157 -10.05 -8.64 -11.23
C ALA A 157 -8.70 -9.35 -11.02
N MET A 158 -8.73 -10.60 -10.53
CA MET A 158 -7.53 -11.43 -10.39
C MET A 158 -6.87 -11.67 -11.76
N GLY A 159 -7.64 -12.00 -12.79
CA GLY A 159 -7.14 -12.17 -14.15
C GLY A 159 -6.47 -10.91 -14.69
N SER A 160 -7.02 -9.72 -14.41
CA SER A 160 -6.44 -8.44 -14.79
C SER A 160 -5.05 -8.22 -14.15
N VAL A 161 -4.94 -8.46 -12.84
CA VAL A 161 -3.67 -8.29 -12.11
C VAL A 161 -2.63 -9.32 -12.57
N VAL A 162 -3.02 -10.58 -12.74
CA VAL A 162 -2.11 -11.63 -13.23
C VAL A 162 -1.64 -11.35 -14.65
N ALA A 163 -2.53 -10.88 -15.53
CA ALA A 163 -2.15 -10.50 -16.89
C ALA A 163 -1.23 -9.28 -16.92
N ALA A 164 -1.53 -8.24 -16.12
CA ALA A 164 -0.69 -7.06 -15.99
C ALA A 164 0.74 -7.44 -15.56
N ASN A 165 0.85 -8.25 -14.52
CA ASN A 165 2.11 -8.69 -13.96
C ASN A 165 2.87 -9.66 -14.89
N GLY A 166 2.16 -10.60 -15.51
CA GLY A 166 2.75 -11.53 -16.46
C GLY A 166 3.33 -10.84 -17.69
N VAL A 167 2.56 -9.90 -18.28
CA VAL A 167 3.03 -9.10 -19.41
C VAL A 167 4.21 -8.22 -19.02
N ASN A 168 4.17 -7.58 -17.84
CA ASN A 168 5.26 -6.78 -17.32
C ASN A 168 6.56 -7.61 -17.25
N ILE A 169 6.58 -8.75 -16.53
CA ILE A 169 7.77 -9.60 -16.40
C ILE A 169 8.31 -10.06 -17.76
N VAL A 170 7.45 -10.46 -18.69
CA VAL A 170 7.87 -10.88 -20.02
C VAL A 170 8.50 -9.70 -20.78
N LEU A 171 7.88 -8.54 -20.74
CA LEU A 171 8.38 -7.35 -21.43
C LEU A 171 9.64 -6.77 -20.77
N ASP A 172 9.84 -6.92 -19.47
CA ASP A 172 11.09 -6.57 -18.79
C ASP A 172 12.27 -7.32 -19.40
N VAL A 173 12.13 -8.64 -19.56
CA VAL A 173 13.18 -9.45 -20.19
C VAL A 173 13.37 -9.02 -21.65
N VAL A 174 12.30 -8.80 -22.41
CA VAL A 174 12.38 -8.40 -23.81
C VAL A 174 13.06 -7.03 -23.96
N PHE A 175 12.65 -6.04 -23.19
CA PHE A 175 13.17 -4.67 -23.30
C PHE A 175 14.59 -4.54 -22.78
N MET A 176 14.88 -5.10 -21.61
CA MET A 176 16.22 -4.97 -21.01
C MET A 176 17.25 -5.86 -21.71
N LYS A 177 16.92 -7.13 -22.01
CA LYS A 177 17.88 -8.10 -22.55
C LYS A 177 18.01 -8.03 -24.06
N TYR A 178 16.89 -8.04 -24.80
CA TYR A 178 16.90 -8.12 -26.28
C TYR A 178 16.94 -6.74 -26.95
N LEU A 179 16.13 -5.77 -26.47
CA LEU A 179 16.10 -4.42 -27.06
C LEU A 179 17.11 -3.47 -26.41
N ARG A 180 17.75 -3.87 -25.30
CA ARG A 180 18.80 -3.11 -24.60
C ARG A 180 18.39 -1.68 -24.28
N THR A 181 17.14 -1.48 -23.89
CA THR A 181 16.57 -0.14 -23.56
C THR A 181 17.00 0.38 -22.19
N GLY A 182 17.79 -0.39 -21.44
CA GLY A 182 18.22 -0.03 -20.09
C GLY A 182 17.04 -0.05 -19.09
N VAL A 183 17.17 0.72 -18.03
CA VAL A 183 16.18 0.78 -16.92
C VAL A 183 14.84 1.33 -17.40
N ALA A 184 14.84 2.20 -18.41
CA ALA A 184 13.61 2.73 -19.03
C ALA A 184 12.70 1.62 -19.58
N GLY A 185 13.28 0.48 -19.99
CA GLY A 185 12.55 -0.70 -20.44
C GLY A 185 11.65 -1.28 -19.37
N ALA A 186 12.13 -1.39 -18.12
CA ALA A 186 11.32 -1.87 -17.01
C ALA A 186 10.10 -0.96 -16.74
N ALA A 187 10.28 0.36 -16.73
CA ALA A 187 9.16 1.29 -16.57
C ALA A 187 8.16 1.22 -17.75
N ALA A 188 8.67 1.05 -18.99
CA ALA A 188 7.81 0.87 -20.17
C ALA A 188 7.06 -0.47 -20.12
N ALA A 189 7.68 -1.55 -19.64
CA ALA A 189 7.03 -2.84 -19.45
C ALA A 189 5.90 -2.76 -18.42
N SER A 190 6.10 -2.02 -17.33
CA SER A 190 5.07 -1.75 -16.32
C SER A 190 3.87 -0.98 -16.91
N LEU A 191 4.12 0.00 -17.78
CA LEU A 191 3.06 0.72 -18.50
C LEU A 191 2.22 -0.24 -19.36
N LEU A 192 2.89 -1.04 -20.20
CA LEU A 192 2.23 -1.98 -21.09
C LEU A 192 1.53 -3.12 -20.34
N GLY A 193 2.13 -3.57 -19.22
CA GLY A 193 1.52 -4.52 -18.31
C GLY A 193 0.19 -4.01 -17.77
N ASN A 194 0.14 -2.78 -17.26
CA ASN A 194 -1.11 -2.19 -16.78
C ASN A 194 -2.13 -1.98 -17.90
N ALA A 195 -1.70 -1.62 -19.10
CA ALA A 195 -2.58 -1.55 -20.27
C ALA A 195 -3.19 -2.93 -20.60
N ALA A 196 -2.39 -4.01 -20.55
CA ALA A 196 -2.87 -5.38 -20.73
C ALA A 196 -3.88 -5.77 -19.63
N GLY A 197 -3.62 -5.41 -18.37
CA GLY A 197 -4.57 -5.60 -17.27
C GLY A 197 -5.91 -4.91 -17.52
N ILE A 198 -5.90 -3.68 -18.04
CA ILE A 198 -7.12 -2.96 -18.41
C ILE A 198 -7.88 -3.73 -19.51
N LEU A 199 -7.19 -4.25 -20.53
CA LEU A 199 -7.83 -5.03 -21.59
C LEU A 199 -8.55 -6.27 -21.06
N VAL A 200 -7.99 -6.93 -20.05
CA VAL A 200 -8.63 -8.09 -19.40
C VAL A 200 -9.87 -7.68 -18.59
N VAL A 201 -9.82 -6.55 -17.88
CA VAL A 201 -10.98 -6.09 -17.09
C VAL A 201 -12.00 -5.31 -17.91
N PHE A 202 -11.66 -4.87 -19.12
CA PHE A 202 -12.52 -4.07 -20.00
C PHE A 202 -13.88 -4.73 -20.34
N PRO A 203 -13.97 -6.07 -20.58
CA PRO A 203 -15.25 -6.74 -20.78
C PRO A 203 -16.23 -6.54 -19.63
N TYR A 204 -15.74 -6.25 -18.41
CA TYR A 204 -16.60 -5.86 -17.30
C TYR A 204 -17.45 -4.62 -17.64
N LEU A 205 -16.84 -3.60 -18.27
CA LEU A 205 -17.53 -2.37 -18.66
C LEU A 205 -18.58 -2.60 -19.77
N LEU A 206 -18.43 -3.63 -20.58
CA LEU A 206 -19.37 -4.00 -21.63
C LEU A 206 -20.49 -4.92 -21.15
N SER A 207 -20.32 -5.55 -19.99
CA SER A 207 -21.27 -6.53 -19.45
C SER A 207 -22.60 -5.88 -19.06
N LYS A 208 -23.71 -6.39 -19.59
CA LYS A 208 -25.08 -5.97 -19.20
C LYS A 208 -25.43 -6.39 -17.76
N LYS A 209 -24.70 -7.38 -17.20
CA LYS A 209 -24.95 -7.94 -15.85
C LYS A 209 -24.15 -7.21 -14.74
N ARG A 210 -23.45 -6.11 -15.08
CA ARG A 210 -22.73 -5.31 -14.08
C ARG A 210 -23.69 -4.48 -13.23
N THR A 211 -23.37 -4.35 -11.95
CA THR A 211 -24.10 -3.48 -11.01
C THR A 211 -23.76 -2.02 -11.23
N PHE A 212 -22.46 -1.72 -11.46
CA PHE A 212 -21.99 -0.36 -11.62
C PHE A 212 -22.13 0.15 -13.06
N ARG A 213 -22.82 1.28 -13.20
CA ARG A 213 -23.08 1.95 -14.49
C ARG A 213 -22.61 3.40 -14.42
N PHE A 214 -22.23 3.96 -15.57
CA PHE A 214 -21.88 5.37 -15.64
C PHE A 214 -23.11 6.26 -15.40
N VAL A 215 -22.96 7.26 -14.51
CA VAL A 215 -23.96 8.27 -14.18
C VAL A 215 -23.31 9.64 -14.27
N LEU A 216 -23.81 10.52 -15.16
CA LEU A 216 -23.21 11.82 -15.46
C LEU A 216 -24.08 13.02 -15.00
N ARG A 217 -25.13 12.80 -14.20
CA ARG A 217 -25.99 13.93 -13.74
C ARG A 217 -25.28 14.72 -12.63
N ALA A 218 -25.09 16.01 -12.87
CA ALA A 218 -24.36 16.92 -11.97
C ALA A 218 -24.91 17.00 -10.54
N GLY A 219 -26.26 16.90 -10.37
CA GLY A 219 -26.88 16.94 -9.04
C GLY A 219 -26.51 15.76 -8.15
N ASP A 220 -26.40 14.56 -8.73
CA ASP A 220 -26.00 13.35 -8.00
C ASP A 220 -24.49 13.35 -7.66
N LEU A 221 -23.68 14.02 -8.48
CA LEU A 221 -22.23 14.01 -8.34
C LEU A 221 -21.74 14.82 -7.12
N ARG A 222 -22.44 15.89 -6.72
CA ARG A 222 -22.01 16.72 -5.58
C ARG A 222 -22.16 15.98 -4.24
N GLU A 223 -23.31 15.34 -4.00
CA GLU A 223 -23.55 14.57 -2.77
C GLU A 223 -22.62 13.34 -2.72
N THR A 224 -22.51 12.65 -3.84
CA THR A 224 -21.64 11.48 -4.03
C THR A 224 -20.18 11.85 -3.85
N GLY A 225 -19.75 13.02 -4.35
CA GLY A 225 -18.37 13.51 -4.20
C GLY A 225 -17.98 13.73 -2.74
N ARG A 226 -18.93 14.20 -1.90
CA ARG A 226 -18.68 14.37 -0.46
C ARG A 226 -18.48 13.02 0.25
N GLU A 227 -19.28 12.02 -0.08
CA GLU A 227 -19.15 10.65 0.47
C GLU A 227 -17.82 10.01 0.02
N LEU A 228 -17.50 10.14 -1.27
CA LEU A 228 -16.24 9.65 -1.83
C LEU A 228 -15.03 10.33 -1.16
N ALA A 229 -15.01 11.66 -1.08
CA ALA A 229 -13.92 12.41 -0.46
C ALA A 229 -13.73 12.03 1.02
N SER A 230 -14.84 11.84 1.75
CA SER A 230 -14.81 11.35 3.13
C SER A 230 -14.15 9.97 3.23
N SER A 231 -14.56 9.02 2.38
CA SER A 231 -14.02 7.66 2.38
C SER A 231 -12.57 7.61 1.90
N CYS A 232 -12.18 8.48 0.97
CA CYS A 232 -10.81 8.58 0.47
C CYS A 232 -9.84 9.27 1.41
N SER A 233 -10.33 10.09 2.36
CA SER A 233 -9.48 10.94 3.22
C SER A 233 -8.45 10.16 4.01
N SER A 234 -8.80 9.01 4.56
CA SER A 234 -7.88 8.15 5.32
C SER A 234 -6.82 7.50 4.43
N PHE A 235 -7.16 7.09 3.21
CA PHE A 235 -6.22 6.49 2.27
C PHE A 235 -5.25 7.54 1.70
N ALA A 236 -5.74 8.75 1.44
CA ALA A 236 -4.91 9.89 1.06
C ALA A 236 -3.93 10.27 2.17
N THR A 237 -4.41 10.32 3.43
CA THR A 237 -3.57 10.57 4.61
C THR A 237 -2.53 9.47 4.78
N ASP A 238 -2.89 8.18 4.61
CA ASP A 238 -1.95 7.07 4.69
C ASP A 238 -0.80 7.22 3.66
N LYS A 239 -1.13 7.43 2.39
CA LYS A 239 -0.12 7.56 1.33
C LYS A 239 0.76 8.79 1.53
N ALA A 240 0.17 9.96 1.79
CA ALA A 240 0.90 11.21 2.03
C ALA A 240 1.78 11.16 3.29
N SER A 241 1.24 10.63 4.39
CA SER A 241 2.00 10.53 5.65
C SER A 241 3.16 9.54 5.57
N ARG A 242 3.03 8.48 4.78
CA ARG A 242 4.13 7.52 4.53
C ARG A 242 5.26 8.15 3.72
N ILE A 243 4.94 8.89 2.66
CA ILE A 243 5.95 9.61 1.86
C ILE A 243 6.71 10.59 2.76
N PHE A 244 5.98 11.44 3.49
CA PHE A 244 6.58 12.44 4.37
C PHE A 244 7.44 11.80 5.47
N SER A 245 6.90 10.78 6.17
CA SER A 245 7.62 10.14 7.27
C SER A 245 8.83 9.35 6.81
N GLY A 246 8.77 8.73 5.64
CA GLY A 246 9.90 7.97 5.08
C GLY A 246 11.12 8.87 4.89
N LEU A 247 10.93 10.02 4.25
CA LEU A 247 11.99 11.00 4.06
C LEU A 247 12.53 11.52 5.40
N THR A 248 11.64 11.97 6.29
CA THR A 248 12.04 12.57 7.58
C THR A 248 12.78 11.57 8.46
N VAL A 249 12.30 10.35 8.57
CA VAL A 249 12.91 9.30 9.42
C VAL A 249 14.29 8.91 8.89
N ASN A 250 14.42 8.71 7.58
CA ASN A 250 15.71 8.35 6.99
C ASN A 250 16.76 9.45 7.22
N LEU A 251 16.38 10.72 7.05
CA LEU A 251 17.27 11.85 7.33
C LEU A 251 17.69 11.91 8.81
N LEU A 252 16.74 11.76 9.74
CA LEU A 252 17.03 11.77 11.18
C LEU A 252 17.90 10.58 11.60
N LEU A 253 17.61 9.37 11.13
CA LEU A 253 18.41 8.19 11.44
C LEU A 253 19.82 8.30 10.87
N MET A 254 19.97 8.80 9.64
CA MET A 254 21.29 9.00 9.03
C MET A 254 22.14 9.99 9.83
N TYR A 255 21.53 11.08 10.26
CA TYR A 255 22.24 12.13 11.01
C TYR A 255 22.65 11.71 12.43
N PHE A 256 21.76 11.01 13.17
CA PHE A 256 21.96 10.72 14.59
C PHE A 256 22.48 9.32 14.88
N VAL A 257 22.17 8.31 14.04
CA VAL A 257 22.51 6.89 14.27
C VAL A 257 23.49 6.37 13.21
N GLY A 258 23.52 7.03 12.05
CA GLY A 258 24.36 6.63 10.93
C GLY A 258 23.79 5.48 10.09
N ASN A 259 24.65 4.88 9.25
CA ASN A 259 24.25 3.88 8.27
C ASN A 259 23.54 2.66 8.89
N ILE A 260 23.95 2.21 10.08
CA ILE A 260 23.36 1.04 10.74
C ILE A 260 21.90 1.31 11.14
N GLY A 261 21.57 2.53 11.59
CA GLY A 261 20.21 2.91 11.94
C GLY A 261 19.28 2.90 10.71
N VAL A 262 19.75 3.43 9.59
CA VAL A 262 19.00 3.41 8.31
C VAL A 262 18.82 1.98 7.81
N ALA A 263 19.87 1.15 7.88
CA ALA A 263 19.82 -0.25 7.47
C ALA A 263 18.80 -1.06 8.30
N LEU A 264 18.79 -0.89 9.62
CA LEU A 264 17.80 -1.55 10.50
C LEU A 264 16.37 -1.09 10.23
N TYR A 265 16.17 0.20 9.96
CA TYR A 265 14.86 0.72 9.57
C TYR A 265 14.41 0.18 8.21
N ALA A 266 15.33 -0.01 7.26
CA ALA A 266 15.05 -0.68 5.99
C ALA A 266 14.60 -2.14 6.21
N VAL A 267 15.28 -2.90 7.08
CA VAL A 267 14.86 -4.26 7.47
C VAL A 267 13.47 -4.25 8.10
N TYR A 268 13.18 -3.30 9.01
CA TYR A 268 11.86 -3.14 9.58
C TYR A 268 10.79 -2.85 8.52
N SER A 269 11.10 -2.02 7.53
CA SER A 269 10.19 -1.74 6.42
C SER A 269 9.91 -2.99 5.58
N GLN A 270 10.91 -3.87 5.39
CA GLN A 270 10.72 -5.16 4.72
C GLN A 270 9.82 -6.11 5.54
N LEU A 271 9.94 -6.13 6.87
CA LEU A 271 9.02 -6.89 7.72
C LEU A 271 7.57 -6.42 7.56
N ARG A 272 7.35 -5.09 7.54
CA ARG A 272 6.03 -4.50 7.26
C ARG A 272 5.49 -4.92 5.88
N PHE A 273 6.36 -4.97 4.88
CA PHE A 273 6.03 -5.37 3.53
C PHE A 273 5.60 -6.84 3.45
N ILE A 274 6.38 -7.75 4.06
CA ILE A 274 6.05 -9.18 4.15
C ILE A 274 4.70 -9.38 4.86
N LEU A 275 4.46 -8.67 5.96
CA LEU A 275 3.19 -8.72 6.67
C LEU A 275 2.02 -8.29 5.77
N ARG A 276 2.18 -7.24 4.98
CA ARG A 276 1.15 -6.77 4.05
C ARG A 276 0.85 -7.75 2.93
N ILE A 277 1.85 -8.49 2.44
CA ILE A 277 1.62 -9.61 1.50
C ILE A 277 0.69 -10.64 2.13
N LEU A 278 1.00 -11.07 3.35
CA LEU A 278 0.23 -12.10 4.06
C LEU A 278 -1.18 -11.63 4.47
N ALA A 279 -1.28 -10.38 4.91
CA ALA A 279 -2.52 -9.80 5.43
C ALA A 279 -3.37 -9.06 4.39
N GLY A 280 -2.86 -8.85 3.17
CA GLY A 280 -3.51 -8.03 2.14
C GLY A 280 -4.90 -8.49 1.77
N GLY A 281 -5.11 -9.80 1.69
CA GLY A 281 -6.42 -10.39 1.47
C GLY A 281 -7.44 -10.06 2.55
N ALA A 282 -7.01 -10.05 3.82
CA ALA A 282 -7.88 -9.65 4.93
C ALA A 282 -8.24 -8.16 4.84
N LEU A 283 -7.26 -7.30 4.58
CA LEU A 283 -7.47 -5.86 4.46
C LEU A 283 -8.41 -5.52 3.29
N GLN A 284 -8.26 -6.20 2.17
CA GLN A 284 -9.15 -6.04 1.01
C GLN A 284 -10.58 -6.49 1.34
N THR A 285 -10.74 -7.64 2.02
CA THR A 285 -12.05 -8.15 2.43
C THR A 285 -12.76 -7.19 3.40
N ILE A 286 -12.03 -6.58 4.34
CA ILE A 286 -12.58 -5.58 5.26
C ILE A 286 -13.09 -4.35 4.48
N SER A 287 -12.34 -3.88 3.51
CA SER A 287 -12.72 -2.70 2.71
C SER A 287 -13.95 -2.95 1.84
N THR A 288 -14.08 -4.15 1.23
CA THR A 288 -15.18 -4.48 0.31
C THR A 288 -16.38 -5.05 1.06
N LEU A 289 -16.27 -6.28 1.58
CA LEU A 289 -17.37 -6.98 2.25
C LEU A 289 -17.77 -6.30 3.57
N GLY A 290 -16.79 -5.80 4.33
CA GLY A 290 -17.05 -5.10 5.59
C GLY A 290 -17.86 -3.82 5.41
N SER A 291 -17.56 -3.01 4.38
CA SER A 291 -18.33 -1.81 4.05
C SER A 291 -19.77 -2.13 3.62
N MET A 292 -19.98 -3.23 2.89
CA MET A 292 -21.28 -3.70 2.45
C MET A 292 -22.15 -4.16 3.64
N LEU A 293 -21.61 -5.04 4.51
CA LEU A 293 -22.28 -5.52 5.71
C LEU A 293 -22.63 -4.36 6.66
N TYR A 294 -21.75 -3.38 6.81
CA TYR A 294 -22.06 -2.19 7.59
C TYR A 294 -23.20 -1.37 6.97
N GLY A 295 -23.22 -1.21 5.65
CA GLY A 295 -24.29 -0.54 4.91
C GLY A 295 -25.65 -1.22 5.11
N GLU A 296 -25.69 -2.55 5.10
CA GLU A 296 -26.86 -3.38 5.37
C GLU A 296 -27.29 -3.41 6.85
N ARG A 297 -26.48 -2.85 7.76
CA ARG A 297 -26.61 -2.93 9.22
C ARG A 297 -26.51 -4.36 9.78
N ASP A 298 -25.86 -5.26 9.06
CA ASP A 298 -25.56 -6.61 9.53
C ASP A 298 -24.31 -6.61 10.42
N PHE A 299 -24.46 -6.13 11.65
CA PHE A 299 -23.36 -6.08 12.63
C PHE A 299 -22.91 -7.46 13.11
N TYR A 300 -23.81 -8.46 13.06
CA TYR A 300 -23.47 -9.84 13.37
C TYR A 300 -22.54 -10.43 12.32
N GLY A 301 -22.87 -10.27 11.03
CA GLY A 301 -22.04 -10.68 9.91
C GLY A 301 -20.68 -9.99 9.93
N LEU A 302 -20.65 -8.67 10.16
CA LEU A 302 -19.43 -7.90 10.28
C LEU A 302 -18.52 -8.41 11.41
N ARG A 303 -19.06 -8.64 12.61
CA ARG A 303 -18.31 -9.17 13.76
C ARG A 303 -17.76 -10.57 13.50
N LYS A 304 -18.55 -11.43 12.84
CA LYS A 304 -18.14 -12.79 12.46
C LYS A 304 -17.03 -12.78 11.44
N MET A 305 -17.15 -11.96 10.40
CA MET A 305 -16.10 -11.74 9.39
C MET A 305 -14.79 -11.29 10.03
N LEU A 306 -14.83 -10.23 10.86
CA LEU A 306 -13.65 -9.73 11.55
C LEU A 306 -12.99 -10.76 12.46
N SER A 307 -13.79 -11.54 13.20
CA SER A 307 -13.26 -12.62 14.06
C SER A 307 -12.55 -13.71 13.25
N LEU A 308 -13.10 -14.11 12.09
CA LEU A 308 -12.47 -15.08 11.20
C LEU A 308 -11.16 -14.55 10.62
N LEU A 309 -11.18 -13.33 10.05
CA LEU A 309 -10.01 -12.71 9.45
C LEU A 309 -8.88 -12.50 10.47
N SER A 310 -9.22 -12.00 11.67
CA SER A 310 -8.24 -11.82 12.74
C SER A 310 -7.60 -13.13 13.17
N LYS A 311 -8.39 -14.20 13.34
CA LYS A 311 -7.83 -15.52 13.71
C LYS A 311 -6.83 -16.04 12.69
N TYR A 312 -7.18 -16.01 11.39
CA TYR A 312 -6.28 -16.46 10.33
C TYR A 312 -5.02 -15.60 10.24
N THR A 313 -5.18 -14.28 10.31
CA THR A 313 -4.03 -13.38 10.17
C THR A 313 -3.11 -13.41 11.38
N TYR A 314 -3.65 -13.47 12.62
CA TYR A 314 -2.79 -13.63 13.80
C TYR A 314 -2.04 -14.98 13.80
N ALA A 315 -2.64 -16.06 13.29
CA ALA A 315 -1.94 -17.34 13.11
C ALA A 315 -0.78 -17.22 12.11
N LEU A 316 -0.98 -16.50 10.98
CA LEU A 316 0.07 -16.24 10.01
C LEU A 316 1.17 -15.34 10.59
N VAL A 317 0.80 -14.29 11.34
CA VAL A 317 1.76 -13.41 12.02
C VAL A 317 2.59 -14.20 13.04
N ALA A 318 1.97 -15.07 13.84
CA ALA A 318 2.67 -15.90 14.81
C ALA A 318 3.64 -16.90 14.12
N ALA A 319 3.23 -17.50 13.01
CA ALA A 319 4.10 -18.37 12.23
C ALA A 319 5.30 -17.61 11.64
N LEU A 320 5.06 -16.41 11.08
CA LEU A 320 6.12 -15.54 10.58
C LEU A 320 7.10 -15.13 11.69
N MET A 321 6.58 -14.73 12.85
CA MET A 321 7.40 -14.38 14.02
C MET A 321 8.27 -15.56 14.47
N ALA A 322 7.69 -16.74 14.62
CA ALA A 322 8.41 -17.94 15.03
C ALA A 322 9.51 -18.30 14.03
N GLY A 323 9.20 -18.29 12.73
CA GLY A 323 10.17 -18.55 11.67
C GLY A 323 11.34 -17.55 11.70
N LEU A 324 11.05 -16.25 11.69
CA LEU A 324 12.09 -15.22 11.70
C LEU A 324 12.86 -15.13 13.03
N PHE A 325 12.24 -15.52 14.14
CA PHE A 325 12.94 -15.60 15.42
C PHE A 325 14.02 -16.68 15.41
N CYS A 326 13.73 -17.85 14.82
CA CYS A 326 14.67 -18.94 14.64
C CYS A 326 15.76 -18.60 13.60
N PHE A 327 15.38 -17.94 12.50
CA PHE A 327 16.26 -17.62 11.37
C PHE A 327 16.71 -16.16 11.34
N SER A 328 16.80 -15.50 12.50
CA SER A 328 17.14 -14.07 12.59
C SER A 328 18.53 -13.73 12.02
N ALA A 329 19.55 -14.54 12.28
CA ALA A 329 20.91 -14.30 11.77
C ALA A 329 21.00 -14.50 10.25
N PRO A 330 20.54 -15.62 9.65
CA PRO A 330 20.49 -15.76 8.18
C PRO A 330 19.70 -14.65 7.49
N PHE A 331 18.60 -14.19 8.10
CA PHE A 331 17.79 -13.11 7.56
C PHE A 331 18.54 -11.78 7.52
N LEU A 332 19.24 -11.39 8.59
CA LEU A 332 20.09 -10.18 8.60
C LEU A 332 21.23 -10.28 7.57
N ASN A 333 21.89 -11.42 7.50
CA ASN A 333 22.99 -11.63 6.56
C ASN A 333 22.53 -11.51 5.10
N SER A 334 21.27 -11.90 4.77
CA SER A 334 20.72 -11.73 3.42
C SER A 334 20.53 -10.26 3.03
N TYR A 335 20.48 -9.34 4.00
CA TYR A 335 20.46 -7.89 3.79
C TYR A 335 21.86 -7.24 3.93
N GLY A 336 22.92 -8.03 4.02
CA GLY A 336 24.29 -7.51 4.18
C GLY A 336 24.57 -6.91 5.56
N ILE A 337 23.72 -7.16 6.56
CA ILE A 337 23.90 -6.69 7.93
C ILE A 337 24.55 -7.81 8.74
N ALA A 338 25.70 -7.51 9.36
CA ALA A 338 26.38 -8.47 10.22
C ALA A 338 25.47 -8.90 11.38
N ALA A 339 25.34 -10.22 11.58
CA ALA A 339 24.51 -10.81 12.62
C ALA A 339 25.19 -10.72 14.01
N GLU A 340 25.52 -9.51 14.44
CA GLU A 340 26.01 -9.24 15.79
C GLU A 340 24.91 -9.40 16.86
N PRO A 341 25.26 -9.65 18.13
CA PRO A 341 24.26 -9.82 19.20
C PRO A 341 23.27 -8.68 19.28
N ASP A 342 23.71 -7.43 19.12
CA ASP A 342 22.86 -6.23 19.19
C ASP A 342 21.92 -6.10 17.97
N THR A 343 22.35 -6.47 16.76
CA THR A 343 21.52 -6.46 15.56
C THR A 343 20.47 -7.58 15.57
N VAL A 344 20.85 -8.78 16.05
CA VAL A 344 19.93 -9.90 16.23
C VAL A 344 18.88 -9.58 17.30
N LEU A 345 19.30 -9.00 18.43
CA LEU A 345 18.37 -8.54 19.49
C LEU A 345 17.41 -7.50 18.93
N SER A 346 17.90 -6.54 18.16
CA SER A 346 17.07 -5.50 17.52
C SER A 346 16.02 -6.10 16.60
N LEU A 347 16.39 -7.05 15.74
CA LEU A 347 15.44 -7.75 14.89
C LEU A 347 14.35 -8.46 15.72
N ARG A 348 14.74 -9.18 16.77
CA ARG A 348 13.80 -9.88 17.67
C ARG A 348 12.84 -8.92 18.37
N ILE A 349 13.29 -7.74 18.78
CA ILE A 349 12.42 -6.69 19.32
C ILE A 349 11.46 -6.17 18.25
N MET A 350 11.96 -5.94 17.03
CA MET A 350 11.11 -5.51 15.90
C MET A 350 10.02 -6.54 15.56
N LEU A 351 10.31 -7.86 15.66
CA LEU A 351 9.32 -8.90 15.44
C LEU A 351 8.14 -8.80 16.42
N LEU A 352 8.36 -8.37 17.66
CA LEU A 352 7.29 -8.15 18.63
C LEU A 352 6.32 -7.03 18.22
N SER A 353 6.69 -6.16 17.29
CA SER A 353 5.79 -5.13 16.77
C SER A 353 4.76 -5.64 15.75
N LEU A 354 4.98 -6.81 15.13
CA LEU A 354 4.14 -7.33 14.04
C LEU A 354 2.65 -7.52 14.41
N PRO A 355 2.27 -8.04 15.59
CA PRO A 355 0.86 -8.13 15.99
C PRO A 355 0.19 -6.76 16.12
N PHE A 356 0.91 -5.76 16.61
CA PHE A 356 0.40 -4.39 16.76
C PHE A 356 0.31 -3.70 15.40
N LEU A 357 1.26 -3.96 14.51
CA LEU A 357 1.23 -3.50 13.13
C LEU A 357 -0.01 -4.04 12.39
N TRP A 358 -0.29 -5.34 12.55
CA TRP A 358 -1.53 -5.91 12.01
C TRP A 358 -2.77 -5.24 12.58
N LEU A 359 -2.81 -4.97 13.88
CA LEU A 359 -3.92 -4.27 14.52
C LEU A 359 -4.10 -2.86 13.95
N ASN A 360 -3.01 -2.13 13.74
CA ASN A 360 -3.03 -0.81 13.12
C ASN A 360 -3.59 -0.85 11.69
N ASP A 361 -3.09 -1.76 10.85
CA ASP A 361 -3.54 -1.91 9.47
C ASP A 361 -5.03 -2.34 9.41
N LEU A 362 -5.48 -3.22 10.32
CA LEU A 362 -6.87 -3.63 10.47
C LEU A 362 -7.76 -2.44 10.83
N LEU A 363 -7.41 -1.67 11.87
CA LEU A 363 -8.18 -0.51 12.30
C LEU A 363 -8.20 0.57 11.22
N ALA A 364 -7.07 0.82 10.54
CA ALA A 364 -6.98 1.78 9.45
C ALA A 364 -7.93 1.46 8.29
N ARG A 365 -8.23 0.17 8.04
CA ARG A 365 -9.19 -0.28 7.02
C ARG A 365 -10.61 -0.40 7.55
N LEU A 366 -10.78 -0.79 8.81
CA LEU A 366 -12.09 -0.94 9.43
C LEU A 366 -12.78 0.41 9.63
N TYR A 367 -12.10 1.41 10.18
CA TYR A 367 -12.72 2.72 10.47
C TYR A 367 -13.38 3.37 9.25
N PRO A 368 -12.75 3.44 8.06
CA PRO A 368 -13.44 3.93 6.86
C PRO A 368 -14.65 3.07 6.47
N SER A 369 -14.54 1.74 6.59
CA SER A 369 -15.62 0.80 6.23
C SER A 369 -16.86 0.95 7.12
N VAL A 370 -16.70 1.49 8.35
CA VAL A 370 -17.80 1.79 9.29
C VAL A 370 -18.09 3.30 9.40
N GLN A 371 -17.73 4.08 8.40
CA GLN A 371 -17.94 5.53 8.32
C GLN A 371 -17.28 6.37 9.45
N ARG A 372 -16.21 5.84 10.09
CA ARG A 372 -15.44 6.54 11.13
C ARG A 372 -14.09 7.04 10.61
N GLN A 373 -14.09 7.73 9.47
CA GLN A 373 -12.88 8.18 8.77
C GLN A 373 -11.96 9.04 9.65
N ARG A 374 -12.53 9.88 10.53
CA ARG A 374 -11.74 10.72 11.44
C ARG A 374 -10.83 9.93 12.38
N LEU A 375 -11.28 8.74 12.82
CA LEU A 375 -10.45 7.86 13.66
C LEU A 375 -9.35 7.21 12.83
N SER A 376 -9.61 6.83 11.58
CA SER A 376 -8.57 6.31 10.67
C SER A 376 -7.50 7.37 10.38
N VAL A 377 -7.91 8.60 10.04
CA VAL A 377 -6.98 9.72 9.82
C VAL A 377 -6.12 9.98 11.06
N LEU A 378 -6.75 10.01 12.25
CA LEU A 378 -6.03 10.17 13.52
C LEU A 378 -5.00 9.05 13.73
N LEU A 379 -5.42 7.79 13.57
CA LEU A 379 -4.55 6.63 13.73
C LEU A 379 -3.33 6.71 12.80
N LEU A 380 -3.57 6.96 11.51
CA LEU A 380 -2.53 7.03 10.50
C LEU A 380 -1.58 8.22 10.72
N THR A 381 -2.11 9.38 11.13
CA THR A 381 -1.28 10.55 11.45
C THR A 381 -0.44 10.30 12.70
N LEU A 382 -1.01 9.68 13.74
CA LEU A 382 -0.27 9.29 14.94
C LEU A 382 0.83 8.29 14.63
N GLN A 383 0.48 7.20 13.91
CA GLN A 383 1.40 6.12 13.59
C GLN A 383 2.53 6.57 12.65
N ASN A 384 2.19 7.25 11.57
CA ASN A 384 3.16 7.55 10.52
C ASN A 384 3.93 8.86 10.75
N VAL A 385 3.39 9.83 11.50
CA VAL A 385 4.00 11.15 11.65
C VAL A 385 4.29 11.46 13.12
N VAL A 386 3.27 11.69 13.92
CA VAL A 386 3.43 12.29 15.26
C VAL A 386 4.24 11.39 16.20
N LEU A 387 3.76 10.18 16.47
CA LEU A 387 4.45 9.26 17.38
C LEU A 387 5.78 8.81 16.80
N LYS A 388 5.83 8.62 15.48
CA LYS A 388 7.05 8.15 14.80
C LYS A 388 8.19 9.15 14.96
N ILE A 389 7.93 10.43 14.71
CA ILE A 389 8.95 11.49 14.83
C ILE A 389 9.23 11.81 16.30
N LEU A 390 8.18 11.97 17.14
CA LEU A 390 8.34 12.29 18.55
C LEU A 390 9.16 11.23 19.28
N LEU A 391 8.78 9.96 19.15
CA LEU A 391 9.50 8.86 19.80
C LEU A 391 10.90 8.66 19.22
N LEU A 392 11.13 8.99 17.94
CA LEU A 392 12.47 8.97 17.37
C LEU A 392 13.36 10.04 18.01
N LEU A 393 12.86 11.25 18.18
CA LEU A 393 13.60 12.32 18.85
C LEU A 393 13.89 11.97 20.34
N LEU A 394 12.94 11.34 21.03
CA LEU A 394 13.17 10.83 22.40
C LEU A 394 14.20 9.70 22.42
N CYS A 395 14.18 8.80 21.45
CA CYS A 395 15.18 7.74 21.29
C CYS A 395 16.58 8.33 21.06
N VAL A 396 16.70 9.32 20.19
CA VAL A 396 17.96 10.05 19.95
C VAL A 396 18.45 10.75 21.22
N ALA A 397 17.55 11.40 21.97
CA ALA A 397 17.90 12.02 23.26
C ALA A 397 18.36 10.98 24.30
N ALA A 398 17.75 9.79 24.32
CA ALA A 398 18.18 8.70 25.20
C ALA A 398 19.57 8.15 24.81
N ILE A 399 19.83 7.99 23.51
CA ILE A 399 21.16 7.59 23.01
C ILE A 399 22.22 8.61 23.42
N SER A 400 21.97 9.91 23.23
CA SER A 400 22.94 10.98 23.49
C SER A 400 23.17 11.25 24.98
N ARG A 401 22.12 11.21 25.83
CA ARG A 401 22.20 11.55 27.24
C ARG A 401 22.41 10.37 28.17
N LEU A 402 21.81 9.22 27.86
CA LEU A 402 21.85 8.02 28.70
C LEU A 402 22.86 6.99 28.22
N HIS A 403 23.64 7.29 27.17
CA HIS A 403 24.61 6.38 26.55
C HIS A 403 23.99 5.02 26.20
N TRP A 404 22.71 5.05 25.81
CA TRP A 404 21.98 3.83 25.44
C TRP A 404 22.57 3.25 24.15
N ARG A 405 22.55 1.93 24.01
CA ARG A 405 23.02 1.30 22.77
C ARG A 405 22.15 1.75 21.60
N SER A 406 22.76 2.36 20.59
CA SER A 406 22.04 2.97 19.45
C SER A 406 21.21 1.97 18.65
N VAL A 407 21.73 0.76 18.47
CA VAL A 407 21.14 -0.29 17.64
C VAL A 407 19.83 -0.84 18.25
N PRO A 408 19.80 -1.35 19.50
CA PRO A 408 18.56 -1.78 20.15
C PRO A 408 17.55 -0.64 20.37
N ALA A 409 18.02 0.59 20.56
CA ALA A 409 17.14 1.74 20.76
C ALA A 409 16.23 2.01 19.56
N VAL A 410 16.74 1.84 18.31
CA VAL A 410 15.95 1.96 17.09
C VAL A 410 14.84 0.89 17.05
N ALA A 411 15.12 -0.32 17.49
CA ALA A 411 14.13 -1.40 17.52
C ALA A 411 13.02 -1.14 18.56
N VAL A 412 13.39 -0.64 19.75
CA VAL A 412 12.42 -0.24 20.78
C VAL A 412 11.55 0.92 20.29
N TRP A 413 12.13 1.89 19.58
CA TRP A 413 11.37 2.96 18.94
C TRP A 413 10.31 2.41 17.97
N CYS A 414 10.68 1.50 17.06
CA CYS A 414 9.73 0.87 16.13
C CYS A 414 8.58 0.18 16.88
N LEU A 415 8.89 -0.58 17.94
CA LEU A 415 7.89 -1.28 18.76
C LEU A 415 6.92 -0.30 19.45
N LEU A 416 7.43 0.77 20.04
CA LEU A 416 6.61 1.76 20.75
C LEU A 416 5.66 2.51 19.82
N VAL A 417 6.08 2.84 18.59
CA VAL A 417 5.23 3.48 17.60
C VAL A 417 4.02 2.61 17.30
N GLU A 418 4.23 1.32 17.03
CA GLU A 418 3.15 0.41 16.66
C GLU A 418 2.23 0.06 17.83
N LEU A 419 2.74 0.06 19.05
CA LEU A 419 1.96 -0.23 20.26
C LEU A 419 1.10 0.98 20.71
N LEU A 420 1.66 2.20 20.68
CA LEU A 420 0.98 3.38 21.21
C LEU A 420 -0.10 3.92 20.24
N SER A 421 0.10 3.80 18.93
CA SER A 421 -0.84 4.36 17.95
C SER A 421 -2.27 3.78 18.06
N PRO A 422 -2.49 2.44 18.13
CA PRO A 422 -3.83 1.90 18.30
C PRO A 422 -4.37 2.15 19.73
N ALA A 423 -3.51 2.13 20.76
CA ALA A 423 -3.93 2.37 22.13
C ALA A 423 -4.56 3.77 22.29
N VAL A 424 -3.91 4.82 21.76
CA VAL A 424 -4.43 6.20 21.82
C VAL A 424 -5.74 6.33 21.04
N THR A 425 -5.85 5.72 19.88
CA THR A 425 -7.08 5.76 19.05
C THR A 425 -8.24 5.04 19.72
N LEU A 426 -8.02 3.87 20.29
CA LEU A 426 -9.05 3.09 20.99
C LEU A 426 -9.52 3.79 22.28
N LEU A 427 -8.62 4.45 23.01
CA LEU A 427 -8.99 5.27 24.19
C LEU A 427 -9.88 6.46 23.79
N ARG A 428 -9.58 7.12 22.66
CA ARG A 428 -10.43 8.20 22.14
C ARG A 428 -11.79 7.69 21.67
N GLU A 429 -11.84 6.52 21.04
CA GLU A 429 -13.10 5.91 20.62
C GLU A 429 -14.03 5.62 21.81
N LYS A 430 -13.48 5.06 22.91
CA LYS A 430 -14.24 4.81 24.16
C LYS A 430 -14.81 6.10 24.74
N ARG A 431 -14.06 7.20 24.73
CA ARG A 431 -14.55 8.51 25.21
C ARG A 431 -15.66 9.10 24.36
N THR A 432 -15.63 8.86 23.05
CA THR A 432 -16.66 9.37 22.13
C THR A 432 -17.92 8.51 22.05
N CYS A 433 -17.86 7.25 22.48
CA CYS A 433 -19.00 6.33 22.55
C CYS A 433 -19.62 6.27 23.96
N GLY A 434 -18.96 6.82 24.97
CA GLY A 434 -19.45 6.87 26.37
C GLY A 434 -20.23 8.16 26.73
N ASN A 435 -20.32 9.10 25.79
CA ASN A 435 -21.20 10.27 25.82
C ASN A 435 -22.27 10.11 24.73
#